data_12daff25204376f53f3c8c700e9e6ac0
#
_entry.id   12daff25204376f53f3c8c700e9e6ac0
#
_cell.length_a   1.000
_cell.length_b   1.000
_cell.length_c   1.000
_cell.angle_alpha   90.00
_cell.angle_beta   90.00
_cell.angle_gamma   90.00
#
_symmetry.space_group_name_H-M   'P 1'
#
loop_
_entity.id
_entity.type
_entity.pdbx_description
1 polymer ?
#
loop_
_entity_poly.entity_id
_entity_poly.type
_entity_poly.pdbx_seq_one_letter_code
_entity_poly.pdbx_strand_id
1 'polypeptide(L)'
;MGISYIRYKKPDPFHIILGPLAGLVAITAGCNSMTSVISIFVGIIGAIIAIAVNEVLNRYEIDDVVGAVPVHLAAGIWGTLAVGFFSDLSILDTGLDRFSQIKVQFIGVLSIGAFTFISSFVILNLFNKFYPLRVSPVQEELGLNIAEHNAVSIEHDLISILDKQSESGDLKIRGPQDPFLSLIHI
;
A
#
# COMPACT_ATOMS: atom_id res chain seq x y z
N MET A 1 6.24 -0.80 14.30
CA MET A 1 6.66 -1.83 15.26
C MET A 1 5.81 -1.83 16.53
N GLY A 2 5.71 -0.74 17.29
CA GLY A 2 4.92 -0.70 18.56
C GLY A 2 3.46 -1.09 18.37
N ILE A 3 2.76 -0.53 17.38
CA ILE A 3 1.34 -0.79 17.12
C ILE A 3 1.10 -2.25 16.72
N SER A 4 1.92 -2.82 15.84
CA SER A 4 1.78 -4.23 15.43
C SER A 4 2.04 -5.19 16.60
N TYR A 5 3.01 -4.87 17.46
CA TYR A 5 3.28 -5.68 18.64
C TYR A 5 2.15 -5.62 19.68
N ILE A 6 1.57 -4.45 19.91
CA ILE A 6 0.42 -4.29 20.83
C ILE A 6 -0.78 -5.10 20.33
N ARG A 7 -1.04 -5.09 19.03
CA ARG A 7 -2.24 -5.68 18.45
C ARG A 7 -2.10 -7.16 18.14
N TYR A 8 -0.99 -7.57 17.52
CA TYR A 8 -0.78 -8.94 17.03
C TYR A 8 0.18 -9.75 17.88
N LYS A 9 0.78 -9.15 18.93
CA LYS A 9 1.82 -9.76 19.77
C LYS A 9 3.06 -10.24 18.98
N LYS A 10 3.16 -9.83 17.73
CA LYS A 10 4.29 -10.12 16.83
C LYS A 10 4.57 -8.88 15.98
N PRO A 11 5.83 -8.63 15.62
CA PRO A 11 6.17 -7.59 14.65
C PRO A 11 5.66 -8.03 13.26
N ASP A 12 4.90 -7.15 12.60
CA ASP A 12 4.47 -7.32 11.24
C ASP A 12 5.44 -6.58 10.31
N PRO A 13 6.15 -7.28 9.40
CA PRO A 13 7.10 -6.66 8.49
C PRO A 13 6.48 -5.57 7.62
N PHE A 14 5.23 -5.74 7.17
CA PHE A 14 4.53 -4.76 6.35
C PHE A 14 4.33 -3.44 7.13
N HIS A 15 3.84 -3.49 8.35
CA HIS A 15 3.67 -2.30 9.18
C HIS A 15 4.99 -1.64 9.59
N ILE A 16 6.10 -2.40 9.66
CA ILE A 16 7.42 -1.86 9.95
C ILE A 16 7.90 -0.95 8.81
N ILE A 17 7.57 -1.29 7.56
CA ILE A 17 7.92 -0.49 6.38
C ILE A 17 6.92 0.62 6.15
N LEU A 18 5.62 0.32 6.25
CA LEU A 18 4.51 1.26 6.02
C LEU A 18 4.60 2.51 6.91
N GLY A 19 4.90 2.32 8.20
CA GLY A 19 4.93 3.41 9.17
C GLY A 19 5.95 4.50 8.85
N PRO A 20 7.25 4.19 8.71
CA PRO A 20 8.25 5.18 8.32
C PRO A 20 7.98 5.85 6.98
N LEU A 21 7.54 5.10 5.96
CA LEU A 21 7.20 5.67 4.66
C LEU A 21 6.06 6.68 4.76
N ALA A 22 4.99 6.34 5.46
CA ALA A 22 3.86 7.24 5.67
C ALA A 22 4.26 8.48 6.48
N GLY A 23 5.14 8.32 7.49
CA GLY A 23 5.69 9.43 8.26
C GLY A 23 6.49 10.40 7.39
N LEU A 24 7.34 9.89 6.50
CA LEU A 24 8.12 10.69 5.55
C LEU A 24 7.21 11.42 4.55
N VAL A 25 6.20 10.74 4.01
CA VAL A 25 5.21 11.37 3.12
C VAL A 25 4.46 12.49 3.83
N ALA A 26 4.03 12.27 5.08
CA ALA A 26 3.29 13.26 5.85
C ALA A 26 4.08 14.55 6.12
N ILE A 27 5.39 14.49 6.27
CA ILE A 27 6.20 15.70 6.52
C ILE A 27 6.67 16.39 5.24
N THR A 28 6.55 15.75 4.08
CA THR A 28 7.11 16.25 2.81
C THR A 28 6.61 17.65 2.46
N ALA A 29 5.31 17.90 2.62
CA ALA A 29 4.70 19.19 2.27
C ALA A 29 5.17 20.36 3.16
N GLY A 30 5.56 20.09 4.40
CA GLY A 30 5.94 21.10 5.38
C GLY A 30 7.42 21.09 5.79
N CYS A 31 8.27 20.35 5.07
CA CYS A 31 9.65 20.09 5.49
C CYS A 31 10.52 21.35 5.63
N ASN A 32 10.21 22.43 4.89
CA ASN A 32 10.94 23.71 4.94
C ASN A 32 10.36 24.69 5.96
N SER A 33 9.14 24.48 6.46
CA SER A 33 8.37 25.45 7.26
C SER A 33 7.91 24.93 8.62
N MET A 34 8.32 23.71 8.98
CA MET A 34 8.05 23.10 10.28
C MET A 34 9.34 22.89 11.07
N THR A 35 9.26 23.06 12.40
CA THR A 35 10.38 22.68 13.28
C THR A 35 10.54 21.17 13.34
N SER A 36 11.74 20.69 13.68
CA SER A 36 12.02 19.23 13.81
C SER A 36 11.05 18.51 14.77
N VAL A 37 10.67 19.17 15.87
CA VAL A 37 9.72 18.58 16.84
C VAL A 37 8.34 18.42 16.22
N ILE A 38 7.85 19.44 15.52
CA ILE A 38 6.55 19.38 14.82
C ILE A 38 6.60 18.32 13.70
N SER A 39 7.69 18.24 12.96
CA SER A 39 7.87 17.22 11.90
C SER A 39 7.77 15.80 12.45
N ILE A 40 8.39 15.52 13.61
CA ILE A 40 8.26 14.22 14.27
C ILE A 40 6.78 13.94 14.64
N PHE A 41 6.10 14.92 15.22
CA PHE A 41 4.70 14.78 15.60
C PHE A 41 3.79 14.53 14.38
N VAL A 42 3.94 15.29 13.31
CA VAL A 42 3.20 15.11 12.05
C VAL A 42 3.48 13.75 11.44
N GLY A 43 4.75 13.30 11.43
CA GLY A 43 5.14 12.00 10.93
C GLY A 43 4.54 10.83 11.73
N ILE A 44 4.50 10.94 13.06
CA ILE A 44 3.86 9.90 13.91
C ILE A 44 2.37 9.79 13.59
N ILE A 45 1.66 10.91 13.49
CA ILE A 45 0.23 10.90 13.15
C ILE A 45 0.03 10.33 11.74
N GLY A 46 0.86 10.70 10.76
CA GLY A 46 0.81 10.14 9.41
C GLY A 46 0.95 8.62 9.40
N ALA A 47 1.90 8.09 10.17
CA ALA A 47 2.09 6.65 10.33
C ALA A 47 0.86 5.95 10.96
N ILE A 48 0.25 6.57 11.98
CA ILE A 48 -0.96 6.02 12.63
C ILE A 48 -2.14 6.01 11.65
N ILE A 49 -2.33 7.10 10.91
CA ILE A 49 -3.40 7.20 9.89
C ILE A 49 -3.20 6.13 8.82
N ALA A 50 -1.98 5.95 8.31
CA ALA A 50 -1.71 4.95 7.29
C ALA A 50 -2.00 3.53 7.78
N ILE A 51 -1.60 3.17 9.00
CA ILE A 51 -1.92 1.86 9.57
C ILE A 51 -3.44 1.67 9.70
N ALA A 52 -4.16 2.68 10.18
CA ALA A 52 -5.60 2.62 10.32
C ALA A 52 -6.31 2.46 8.96
N VAL A 53 -5.87 3.21 7.94
CA VAL A 53 -6.44 3.10 6.57
C VAL A 53 -6.13 1.74 5.96
N ASN A 54 -4.91 1.23 6.13
CA ASN A 54 -4.57 -0.12 5.67
C ASN A 54 -5.48 -1.19 6.28
N GLU A 55 -5.79 -1.10 7.56
CA GLU A 55 -6.73 -2.02 8.20
C GLU A 55 -8.15 -1.90 7.67
N VAL A 56 -8.58 -0.68 7.34
CA VAL A 56 -9.89 -0.44 6.71
C VAL A 56 -9.93 -1.08 5.32
N LEU A 57 -8.90 -0.89 4.49
CA LEU A 57 -8.82 -1.52 3.16
C LEU A 57 -8.88 -3.04 3.25
N ASN A 58 -8.09 -3.64 4.15
CA ASN A 58 -8.11 -5.08 4.38
C ASN A 58 -9.48 -5.59 4.84
N ARG A 59 -10.18 -4.83 5.67
CA ARG A 59 -11.53 -5.19 6.12
C ARG A 59 -12.57 -5.19 5.01
N TYR A 60 -12.38 -4.31 4.01
CA TYR A 60 -13.26 -4.23 2.84
C TYR A 60 -12.75 -5.06 1.66
N GLU A 61 -11.70 -5.88 1.87
CA GLU A 61 -11.09 -6.73 0.84
C GLU A 61 -10.64 -5.94 -0.39
N ILE A 62 -10.17 -4.69 -0.15
CA ILE A 62 -9.60 -3.84 -1.20
C ILE A 62 -8.11 -4.14 -1.27
N ASP A 63 -7.69 -4.68 -2.41
CA ASP A 63 -6.29 -5.03 -2.64
C ASP A 63 -5.43 -3.78 -2.85
N ASP A 64 -4.41 -3.63 -2.02
CA ASP A 64 -3.36 -2.61 -2.13
C ASP A 64 -2.02 -3.22 -1.69
N VAL A 65 -1.42 -3.98 -2.59
CA VAL A 65 -0.23 -4.81 -2.36
C VAL A 65 0.93 -4.04 -1.75
N VAL A 66 1.10 -2.77 -2.13
CA VAL A 66 2.24 -1.94 -1.70
C VAL A 66 1.87 -0.88 -0.65
N GLY A 67 0.60 -0.79 -0.26
CA GLY A 67 0.13 0.23 0.66
C GLY A 67 0.13 1.64 0.06
N ALA A 68 -0.14 1.77 -1.24
CA ALA A 68 -0.12 3.06 -1.93
C ALA A 68 -1.19 4.03 -1.39
N VAL A 69 -2.40 3.53 -1.16
CA VAL A 69 -3.51 4.34 -0.62
C VAL A 69 -3.21 4.83 0.81
N PRO A 70 -2.84 3.98 1.78
CA PRO A 70 -2.54 4.45 3.13
C PRO A 70 -1.34 5.39 3.17
N VAL A 71 -0.26 5.11 2.43
CA VAL A 71 0.96 5.91 2.46
C VAL A 71 0.82 7.23 1.70
N HIS A 72 0.39 7.17 0.44
CA HIS A 72 0.42 8.36 -0.42
C HIS A 72 -0.87 9.17 -0.33
N LEU A 73 -2.04 8.54 -0.33
CA LEU A 73 -3.29 9.27 -0.25
C LEU A 73 -3.57 9.72 1.20
N ALA A 74 -3.66 8.80 2.15
CA ALA A 74 -4.11 9.14 3.49
C ALA A 74 -3.08 9.97 4.26
N ALA A 75 -1.81 9.54 4.32
CA ALA A 75 -0.76 10.32 4.98
C ALA A 75 -0.41 11.60 4.19
N GLY A 76 -0.55 11.62 2.86
CA GLY A 76 -0.37 12.81 2.04
C GLY A 76 -1.45 13.88 2.28
N ILE A 77 -2.72 13.49 2.38
CA ILE A 77 -3.81 14.40 2.77
C ILE A 77 -3.52 14.99 4.14
N TRP A 78 -3.16 14.16 5.11
CA TRP A 78 -2.79 14.63 6.45
C TRP A 78 -1.63 15.62 6.39
N GLY A 79 -0.55 15.28 5.68
CA GLY A 79 0.64 16.12 5.56
C GLY A 79 0.34 17.48 4.93
N THR A 80 -0.49 17.51 3.89
CA THR A 80 -0.93 18.75 3.24
C THR A 80 -1.75 19.61 4.20
N LEU A 81 -2.69 19.02 4.92
CA LEU A 81 -3.46 19.75 5.94
C LEU A 81 -2.58 20.23 7.10
N ALA A 82 -1.58 19.44 7.51
CA ALA A 82 -0.63 19.78 8.56
C ALA A 82 0.16 21.07 8.24
N VAL A 83 0.40 21.38 6.96
CA VAL A 83 0.97 22.68 6.56
C VAL A 83 0.09 23.82 7.05
N GLY A 84 -1.22 23.73 6.85
CA GLY A 84 -2.16 24.72 7.34
C GLY A 84 -2.16 24.88 8.86
N PHE A 85 -1.98 23.79 9.60
CA PHE A 85 -2.05 23.81 11.05
C PHE A 85 -0.72 24.22 11.72
N PHE A 86 0.41 23.74 11.22
CA PHE A 86 1.66 23.71 11.96
C PHE A 86 2.82 24.46 11.33
N SER A 87 2.77 24.78 10.03
CA SER A 87 3.85 25.52 9.38
C SER A 87 3.99 26.95 9.90
N ASP A 88 5.21 27.45 9.90
CA ASP A 88 5.49 28.86 10.16
C ASP A 88 5.01 29.69 8.96
N LEU A 89 4.03 30.57 9.21
CA LEU A 89 3.44 31.43 8.17
C LEU A 89 4.44 32.43 7.58
N SER A 90 5.44 32.84 8.37
CA SER A 90 6.47 33.75 7.89
C SER A 90 7.40 33.11 6.88
N ILE A 91 7.62 31.77 7.00
CA ILE A 91 8.44 30.99 6.05
C ILE A 91 7.64 30.64 4.81
N LEU A 92 6.32 30.38 4.96
CA LEU A 92 5.45 30.11 3.81
C LEU A 92 5.27 31.32 2.90
N ASP A 93 5.41 32.53 3.44
CA ASP A 93 5.34 33.82 2.73
C ASP A 93 4.11 33.96 1.79
N THR A 94 2.99 33.38 2.22
CA THR A 94 1.73 33.43 1.45
C THR A 94 0.89 34.67 1.72
N GLY A 95 1.23 35.42 2.75
CA GLY A 95 0.43 36.56 3.23
C GLY A 95 -0.93 36.15 3.85
N LEU A 96 -1.20 34.89 3.99
CA LEU A 96 -2.45 34.38 4.55
C LEU A 96 -2.37 34.21 6.06
N ASP A 97 -3.50 34.48 6.73
CA ASP A 97 -3.68 34.09 8.12
C ASP A 97 -3.86 32.55 8.29
N ARG A 98 -3.74 32.05 9.50
CA ARG A 98 -3.79 30.61 9.79
C ARG A 98 -5.06 29.94 9.27
N PHE A 99 -6.21 30.55 9.45
CA PHE A 99 -7.48 29.98 9.01
C PHE A 99 -7.59 29.93 7.49
N SER A 100 -7.18 30.98 6.82
CA SER A 100 -7.13 31.02 5.34
C SER A 100 -6.14 30.02 4.77
N GLN A 101 -4.99 29.82 5.43
CA GLN A 101 -4.02 28.79 5.04
C GLN A 101 -4.62 27.37 5.13
N ILE A 102 -5.33 27.05 6.21
CA ILE A 102 -6.04 25.76 6.35
C ILE A 102 -7.07 25.58 5.23
N LYS A 103 -7.86 26.62 4.95
CA LYS A 103 -8.86 26.58 3.86
C LYS A 103 -8.22 26.29 2.51
N VAL A 104 -7.14 26.97 2.19
CA VAL A 104 -6.42 26.78 0.92
C VAL A 104 -5.89 25.37 0.79
N GLN A 105 -5.29 24.81 1.86
CA GLN A 105 -4.83 23.42 1.86
C GLN A 105 -5.99 22.44 1.65
N PHE A 106 -7.11 22.64 2.32
CA PHE A 106 -8.30 21.80 2.16
C PHE A 106 -8.86 21.86 0.73
N ILE A 107 -8.99 23.05 0.15
CA ILE A 107 -9.44 23.24 -1.23
C ILE A 107 -8.45 22.57 -2.19
N GLY A 108 -7.14 22.72 -1.96
CA GLY A 108 -6.09 22.08 -2.74
C GLY A 108 -6.21 20.56 -2.74
N VAL A 109 -6.37 19.95 -1.56
CA VAL A 109 -6.58 18.50 -1.43
C VAL A 109 -7.80 18.04 -2.21
N LEU A 110 -8.94 18.72 -2.08
CA LEU A 110 -10.17 18.35 -2.79
C LEU A 110 -10.03 18.52 -4.31
N SER A 111 -9.47 19.65 -4.75
CA SER A 111 -9.36 19.97 -6.18
C SER A 111 -8.40 19.03 -6.89
N ILE A 112 -7.20 18.84 -6.32
CA ILE A 112 -6.18 17.95 -6.90
C ILE A 112 -6.63 16.49 -6.79
N GLY A 113 -7.22 16.10 -5.66
CA GLY A 113 -7.76 14.76 -5.45
C GLY A 113 -8.86 14.43 -6.45
N ALA A 114 -9.82 15.32 -6.64
CA ALA A 114 -10.89 15.14 -7.63
C ALA A 114 -10.34 15.07 -9.06
N PHE A 115 -9.44 16.00 -9.43
CA PHE A 115 -8.81 15.99 -10.75
C PHE A 115 -8.05 14.69 -11.01
N THR A 116 -7.21 14.28 -10.07
CA THR A 116 -6.40 13.06 -10.21
C THR A 116 -7.28 11.82 -10.27
N PHE A 117 -8.30 11.73 -9.40
CA PHE A 117 -9.22 10.59 -9.40
C PHE A 117 -9.99 10.48 -10.72
N ILE A 118 -10.61 11.58 -11.17
CA ILE A 118 -11.41 11.60 -12.40
C ILE A 118 -10.54 11.29 -13.62
N SER A 119 -9.39 11.97 -13.76
CA SER A 119 -8.50 11.76 -14.90
C SER A 119 -7.93 10.34 -14.94
N SER A 120 -7.45 9.82 -13.82
CA SER A 120 -6.95 8.44 -13.74
C SER A 120 -8.06 7.43 -14.03
N PHE A 121 -9.26 7.61 -13.47
CA PHE A 121 -10.39 6.74 -13.70
C PHE A 121 -10.78 6.70 -15.20
N VAL A 122 -10.85 7.86 -15.85
CA VAL A 122 -11.16 7.94 -17.28
C VAL A 122 -10.08 7.27 -18.13
N ILE A 123 -8.81 7.60 -17.86
CA ILE A 123 -7.67 7.05 -18.61
C ILE A 123 -7.60 5.53 -18.44
N LEU A 124 -7.67 5.02 -17.21
CA LEU A 124 -7.57 3.59 -16.95
C LEU A 124 -8.75 2.81 -17.54
N ASN A 125 -9.98 3.35 -17.47
CA ASN A 125 -11.14 2.71 -18.12
C ASN A 125 -11.03 2.71 -19.64
N LEU A 126 -10.52 3.79 -20.23
CA LEU A 126 -10.29 3.85 -21.67
C LEU A 126 -9.21 2.85 -22.08
N PHE A 127 -8.11 2.79 -21.34
CA PHE A 127 -7.03 1.85 -21.58
C PHE A 127 -7.49 0.40 -21.46
N ASN A 128 -8.29 0.08 -20.43
CA ASN A 128 -8.82 -1.27 -20.18
C ASN A 128 -9.72 -1.80 -21.30
N LYS A 129 -10.28 -0.91 -22.15
CA LYS A 129 -11.04 -1.34 -23.33
C LYS A 129 -10.16 -1.95 -24.43
N PHE A 130 -8.92 -1.53 -24.53
CA PHE A 130 -7.96 -1.99 -25.54
C PHE A 130 -7.02 -3.05 -24.97
N TYR A 131 -6.64 -2.92 -23.71
CA TYR A 131 -5.73 -3.79 -23.01
C TYR A 131 -6.32 -4.14 -21.65
N PRO A 132 -6.87 -5.34 -21.46
CA PRO A 132 -7.41 -5.75 -20.16
C PRO A 132 -6.35 -5.61 -19.05
N LEU A 133 -6.64 -4.79 -18.06
CA LEU A 133 -5.73 -4.54 -16.93
C LEU A 133 -5.78 -5.64 -15.87
N ARG A 134 -6.82 -6.48 -15.91
CA ARG A 134 -6.97 -7.61 -15.00
C ARG A 134 -6.81 -8.92 -15.75
N VAL A 135 -6.07 -9.82 -15.18
CA VAL A 135 -5.93 -11.19 -15.66
C VAL A 135 -7.24 -11.96 -15.58
N SER A 136 -7.37 -13.04 -16.36
CA SER A 136 -8.55 -13.91 -16.29
C SER A 136 -8.63 -14.64 -14.94
N PRO A 137 -9.85 -15.06 -14.50
CA PRO A 137 -9.98 -15.83 -13.26
C PRO A 137 -9.10 -17.08 -13.20
N VAL A 138 -8.93 -17.76 -14.34
CA VAL A 138 -8.07 -18.95 -14.45
C VAL A 138 -6.59 -18.60 -14.21
N GLN A 139 -6.13 -17.46 -14.72
CA GLN A 139 -4.76 -16.99 -14.50
C GLN A 139 -4.55 -16.53 -13.05
N GLU A 140 -5.60 -15.95 -12.44
CA GLU A 140 -5.59 -15.55 -11.04
C GLU A 140 -5.46 -16.77 -10.10
N GLU A 141 -6.18 -17.86 -10.40
CA GLU A 141 -6.07 -19.14 -9.68
C GLU A 141 -4.70 -19.81 -9.88
N LEU A 142 -4.13 -19.75 -11.07
CA LEU A 142 -2.78 -20.26 -11.36
C LEU A 142 -1.68 -19.46 -10.65
N GLY A 143 -1.96 -18.22 -10.27
CA GLY A 143 -1.00 -17.28 -9.72
C GLY A 143 -0.26 -16.47 -10.79
N LEU A 144 -0.13 -15.17 -10.55
CA LEU A 144 0.45 -14.21 -11.52
C LEU A 144 1.90 -14.53 -11.88
N ASN A 145 2.67 -15.08 -10.95
CA ASN A 145 4.07 -15.48 -11.21
C ASN A 145 4.16 -16.50 -12.36
N ILE A 146 3.22 -17.43 -12.41
CA ILE A 146 3.17 -18.45 -13.47
C ILE A 146 2.53 -17.85 -14.73
N ALA A 147 1.37 -17.19 -14.58
CA ALA A 147 0.58 -16.71 -15.70
C ALA A 147 1.27 -15.62 -16.54
N GLU A 148 2.01 -14.72 -15.89
CA GLU A 148 2.64 -13.58 -16.57
C GLU A 148 4.15 -13.72 -16.75
N HIS A 149 4.83 -14.40 -15.82
CA HIS A 149 6.30 -14.45 -15.80
C HIS A 149 6.85 -15.85 -16.08
N ASN A 150 5.99 -16.86 -16.22
CA ASN A 150 6.39 -18.27 -16.31
C ASN A 150 7.39 -18.67 -15.20
N ALA A 151 7.30 -18.01 -14.05
CA ALA A 151 8.15 -18.24 -12.91
C ALA A 151 7.55 -19.37 -12.07
N VAL A 152 8.15 -20.54 -12.18
CA VAL A 152 7.76 -21.72 -11.39
C VAL A 152 8.27 -21.52 -9.97
N SER A 153 7.36 -21.52 -8.99
CA SER A 153 7.73 -21.64 -7.57
C SER A 153 7.56 -23.09 -7.14
N ILE A 154 8.64 -23.68 -6.67
CA ILE A 154 8.66 -25.09 -6.18
C ILE A 154 7.61 -25.29 -5.10
N GLU A 155 7.42 -24.30 -4.23
CA GLU A 155 6.42 -24.35 -3.15
C GLU A 155 5.00 -24.36 -3.70
N HIS A 156 4.70 -23.56 -4.73
CA HIS A 156 3.39 -23.52 -5.35
C HIS A 156 3.07 -24.83 -6.09
N ASP A 157 4.05 -25.39 -6.79
CA ASP A 157 3.90 -26.68 -7.47
C ASP A 157 3.65 -27.81 -6.45
N LEU A 158 4.36 -27.79 -5.33
CA LEU A 158 4.16 -28.75 -4.26
C LEU A 158 2.74 -28.65 -3.67
N ILE A 159 2.26 -27.43 -3.38
CA ILE A 159 0.91 -27.20 -2.87
C ILE A 159 -0.14 -27.68 -3.89
N SER A 160 0.01 -27.33 -5.16
CA SER A 160 -0.93 -27.74 -6.21
C SER A 160 -1.01 -29.26 -6.40
N ILE A 161 0.11 -29.94 -6.17
CA ILE A 161 0.17 -31.41 -6.21
C ILE A 161 -0.50 -32.03 -4.99
N LEU A 162 -0.28 -31.46 -3.80
CA LEU A 162 -0.93 -31.92 -2.58
C LEU A 162 -2.46 -31.72 -2.66
N ASP A 163 -2.92 -30.62 -3.23
CA ASP A 163 -4.34 -30.38 -3.46
C ASP A 163 -4.93 -31.41 -4.43
N LYS A 164 -4.27 -31.66 -5.56
CA LYS A 164 -4.68 -32.70 -6.51
C LYS A 164 -4.68 -34.10 -5.92
N GLN A 165 -3.71 -34.44 -5.08
CA GLN A 165 -3.69 -35.71 -4.35
C GLN A 165 -4.85 -35.80 -3.36
N SER A 166 -5.16 -34.69 -2.67
CA SER A 166 -6.26 -34.61 -1.72
C SER A 166 -7.62 -34.76 -2.39
N GLU A 167 -7.82 -34.13 -3.54
CA GLU A 167 -9.08 -34.20 -4.30
C GLU A 167 -9.29 -35.53 -5.00
N SER A 168 -8.23 -36.10 -5.61
CA SER A 168 -8.32 -37.32 -6.40
C SER A 168 -8.17 -38.59 -5.57
N GLY A 169 -7.61 -38.48 -4.35
CA GLY A 169 -7.21 -39.66 -3.55
C GLY A 169 -6.06 -40.48 -4.16
N ASP A 170 -5.45 -39.98 -5.26
CA ASP A 170 -4.35 -40.69 -5.93
C ASP A 170 -2.99 -40.23 -5.40
N LEU A 171 -2.44 -41.03 -4.50
CA LEU A 171 -1.12 -40.80 -3.90
C LEU A 171 0.06 -41.06 -4.86
N LYS A 172 -0.20 -41.48 -6.12
CA LYS A 172 0.84 -41.71 -7.13
C LYS A 172 1.21 -40.46 -7.92
N ILE A 173 0.44 -39.35 -7.78
CA ILE A 173 0.78 -38.05 -8.38
C ILE A 173 2.10 -37.62 -7.73
N ARG A 174 3.16 -37.53 -8.55
CA ARG A 174 4.50 -37.14 -8.06
C ARG A 174 4.72 -35.65 -8.28
N GLY A 175 5.45 -35.02 -7.37
CA GLY A 175 5.93 -33.66 -7.50
C GLY A 175 6.88 -33.45 -8.68
N PRO A 176 7.14 -32.21 -9.09
CA PRO A 176 8.12 -31.90 -10.11
C PRO A 176 9.46 -32.52 -9.70
N GLN A 177 10.10 -33.15 -10.66
CA GLN A 177 11.45 -33.72 -10.47
C GLN A 177 12.47 -32.55 -10.55
N ASP A 178 12.53 -31.75 -9.50
CA ASP A 178 13.58 -30.74 -9.37
C ASP A 178 14.83 -31.38 -8.74
N PRO A 179 16.02 -31.18 -9.31
CA PRO A 179 17.28 -31.68 -8.75
C PRO A 179 17.51 -31.24 -7.29
N PHE A 180 16.97 -30.10 -6.87
CA PHE A 180 17.08 -29.62 -5.49
C PHE A 180 16.16 -30.35 -4.50
N LEU A 181 15.01 -30.84 -4.95
CA LEU A 181 14.10 -31.65 -4.10
C LEU A 181 14.56 -33.11 -3.94
N SER A 182 15.40 -33.58 -4.82
CA SER A 182 15.99 -34.93 -4.70
C SER A 182 16.94 -35.08 -3.49
N LEU A 183 17.40 -34.00 -2.92
CA LEU A 183 18.22 -33.96 -1.70
C LEU A 183 17.42 -34.15 -0.39
N ILE A 184 16.10 -34.09 -0.44
CA ILE A 184 15.22 -34.26 0.75
C ILE A 184 14.76 -35.72 0.93
N HIS A 185 15.08 -36.58 -0.02
CA HIS A 185 14.76 -38.02 0.04
C HIS A 185 15.94 -38.83 0.61
N ILE A 186 16.49 -38.39 1.74
CA ILE A 186 17.36 -39.25 2.57
C ILE A 186 16.63 -39.60 3.84
#